data_729e935ca9e36f99bb29ee7f83eb12f7
#
_entry.id   729e935ca9e36f99bb29ee7f83eb12f7
#
_cell.length_a   1.000
_cell.length_b   1.000
_cell.length_c   1.000
_cell.angle_alpha   90.00
_cell.angle_beta   90.00
_cell.angle_gamma   90.00
#
_symmetry.space_group_name_H-M   'P 1'
#
loop_
_entity.id
_entity.type
_entity.pdbx_description
1 polymer ?
#
loop_
_entity_poly.entity_id
_entity_poly.type
_entity_poly.pdbx_seq_one_letter_code
_entity_poly.pdbx_strand_id
1 'polypeptide(L)'
;MHKSSLHLHHFIAAAGLMAVLSGPVHADAVRAEVGRPLQQASELLKAGKGREALAKVREAEAVSGLTPAEALTVNRMKAAAAQRAGDNAAAIAALEAIYPRTSGTEQNQIAEQLASAHAQGKNNAAAADWLKKAQAGGYSSATTKQLQAYLQGASGDYNAIAKDTAAAVAAAEEAGRKPAEDDLLRLAD
;
A
#
# COMPACT_ATOMS: atom_id res chain seq x y z
N MET A 1 29.57 -15.17 -11.23
CA MET A 1 28.17 -14.90 -11.55
C MET A 1 27.33 -15.30 -10.33
N HIS A 2 27.21 -14.41 -9.36
CA HIS A 2 26.35 -14.61 -8.18
C HIS A 2 25.02 -13.93 -8.48
N LYS A 3 23.98 -14.72 -8.72
CA LYS A 3 22.60 -14.23 -8.79
C LYS A 3 22.13 -13.97 -7.37
N SER A 4 22.22 -12.71 -6.94
CA SER A 4 21.54 -12.25 -5.72
C SER A 4 20.05 -12.25 -5.98
N SER A 5 19.37 -13.34 -5.63
CA SER A 5 17.92 -13.38 -5.57
C SER A 5 17.49 -12.57 -4.35
N LEU A 6 17.13 -11.32 -4.56
CA LEU A 6 16.50 -10.47 -3.57
C LEU A 6 15.14 -11.09 -3.20
N HIS A 7 15.10 -11.75 -2.05
CA HIS A 7 13.87 -12.33 -1.52
C HIS A 7 12.97 -11.20 -0.99
N LEU A 8 12.05 -10.74 -1.84
CA LEU A 8 11.01 -9.75 -1.54
C LEU A 8 9.95 -10.25 -0.52
N HIS A 9 10.25 -11.30 0.24
CA HIS A 9 9.22 -12.02 1.02
C HIS A 9 8.95 -11.46 2.42
N HIS A 10 9.62 -10.38 2.88
CA HIS A 10 9.54 -10.01 4.29
C HIS A 10 9.24 -8.54 4.61
N PHE A 11 8.83 -7.69 3.65
CA PHE A 11 8.62 -6.27 3.91
C PHE A 11 7.17 -5.80 3.73
N ILE A 12 6.21 -6.48 4.34
CA ILE A 12 4.93 -5.86 4.64
C ILE A 12 4.76 -5.86 6.14
N ALA A 13 5.46 -4.96 6.81
CA ALA A 13 5.04 -4.52 8.11
C ALA A 13 3.71 -3.76 7.91
N ALA A 14 2.60 -4.45 8.18
CA ALA A 14 1.27 -3.88 8.25
C ALA A 14 1.17 -2.96 9.48
N ALA A 15 1.86 -1.83 9.44
CA ALA A 15 1.82 -0.81 10.47
C ALA A 15 1.41 0.52 9.81
N GLY A 16 0.11 0.74 9.70
CA GLY A 16 -0.34 2.03 9.19
C GLY A 16 -1.83 2.27 9.08
N LEU A 17 -2.68 1.27 9.25
CA LEU A 17 -4.12 1.47 9.04
C LEU A 17 -4.96 1.59 10.33
N MET A 18 -4.34 1.68 11.50
CA MET A 18 -5.06 1.74 12.79
C MET A 18 -5.31 3.15 13.34
N ALA A 19 -4.86 4.22 12.66
CA ALA A 19 -4.91 5.57 13.20
C ALA A 19 -6.00 6.48 12.61
N VAL A 20 -6.92 6.00 11.81
CA VAL A 20 -7.90 6.86 11.10
C VAL A 20 -9.34 6.69 11.62
N LEU A 21 -9.54 6.19 12.84
CA LEU A 21 -10.88 6.06 13.43
C LEU A 21 -11.23 7.14 14.46
N SER A 22 -10.49 8.25 14.52
CA SER A 22 -10.72 9.30 15.53
C SER A 22 -10.95 10.68 14.92
N GLY A 23 -11.92 10.82 14.03
CA GLY A 23 -12.49 12.09 13.65
C GLY A 23 -14.01 12.07 13.90
N PRO A 24 -14.66 13.16 14.34
CA PRO A 24 -16.11 13.21 14.38
C PRO A 24 -16.64 13.34 12.97
N VAL A 25 -16.73 12.19 12.27
CA VAL A 25 -17.57 12.08 11.10
C VAL A 25 -18.99 12.02 11.64
N HIS A 26 -19.86 12.91 11.22
CA HIS A 26 -21.29 12.62 11.20
C HIS A 26 -21.44 11.47 10.21
N ALA A 27 -21.13 10.28 10.69
CA ALA A 27 -21.39 9.06 9.98
C ALA A 27 -22.90 8.88 10.03
N ASP A 28 -23.56 8.96 8.89
CA ASP A 28 -24.81 8.25 8.74
C ASP A 28 -24.57 6.86 9.32
N ALA A 29 -25.28 6.54 10.39
CA ALA A 29 -25.00 5.34 11.17
C ALA A 29 -25.07 4.15 10.23
N VAL A 30 -23.95 3.43 10.11
CA VAL A 30 -23.87 2.23 9.27
C VAL A 30 -24.99 1.29 9.70
N ARG A 31 -25.86 0.88 8.77
CA ARG A 31 -26.98 -0.02 9.05
C ARG A 31 -26.48 -1.32 9.69
N ALA A 32 -27.25 -1.87 10.61
CA ALA A 32 -26.86 -3.06 11.38
C ALA A 32 -26.49 -4.27 10.49
N GLU A 33 -27.16 -4.41 9.34
CA GLU A 33 -26.91 -5.47 8.36
C GLU A 33 -25.52 -5.36 7.72
N VAL A 34 -25.01 -4.15 7.58
CA VAL A 34 -23.63 -3.87 7.10
C VAL A 34 -22.65 -3.86 8.26
N GLY A 35 -23.02 -3.26 9.39
CA GLY A 35 -22.12 -3.05 10.54
C GLY A 35 -21.72 -4.34 11.23
N ARG A 36 -22.64 -5.30 11.41
CA ARG A 36 -22.36 -6.58 12.11
C ARG A 36 -21.28 -7.42 11.40
N PRO A 37 -21.40 -7.72 10.08
CA PRO A 37 -20.33 -8.44 9.39
C PRO A 37 -19.01 -7.67 9.37
N LEU A 38 -19.01 -6.32 9.28
CA LEU A 38 -17.79 -5.53 9.34
C LEU A 38 -17.14 -5.59 10.72
N GLN A 39 -17.91 -5.61 11.81
CA GLN A 39 -17.37 -5.79 13.16
C GLN A 39 -16.70 -7.16 13.30
N GLN A 40 -17.37 -8.23 12.85
CA GLN A 40 -16.80 -9.58 12.83
C GLN A 40 -15.51 -9.64 12.00
N ALA A 41 -15.49 -8.98 10.83
CA ALA A 41 -14.31 -8.88 9.99
C ALA A 41 -13.15 -8.18 10.72
N SER A 42 -13.43 -7.11 11.47
CA SER A 42 -12.43 -6.40 12.27
C SER A 42 -11.81 -7.28 13.35
N GLU A 43 -12.63 -8.08 14.07
CA GLU A 43 -12.16 -9.02 15.08
C GLU A 43 -11.28 -10.12 14.46
N LEU A 44 -11.69 -10.65 13.32
CA LEU A 44 -10.93 -11.65 12.57
C LEU A 44 -9.59 -11.09 12.06
N LEU A 45 -9.57 -9.84 11.62
CA LEU A 45 -8.32 -9.17 11.24
C LEU A 45 -7.35 -9.03 12.43
N LYS A 46 -7.84 -8.65 13.61
CA LYS A 46 -7.04 -8.60 14.83
C LYS A 46 -6.48 -9.98 15.21
N ALA A 47 -7.25 -11.03 14.95
CA ALA A 47 -6.81 -12.42 15.15
C ALA A 47 -5.91 -12.96 14.03
N GLY A 48 -5.55 -12.16 13.02
CA GLY A 48 -4.71 -12.57 11.89
C GLY A 48 -5.41 -13.43 10.84
N LYS A 49 -6.73 -13.60 10.94
CA LYS A 49 -7.57 -14.47 10.11
C LYS A 49 -8.10 -13.75 8.85
N GLY A 50 -7.17 -13.37 7.96
CA GLY A 50 -7.50 -12.53 6.80
C GLY A 50 -8.55 -13.13 5.86
N ARG A 51 -8.50 -14.43 5.56
CA ARG A 51 -9.47 -15.09 4.68
C ARG A 51 -10.88 -15.10 5.27
N GLU A 52 -10.99 -15.39 6.57
CA GLU A 52 -12.28 -15.38 7.27
C GLU A 52 -12.83 -13.93 7.34
N ALA A 53 -11.97 -12.96 7.60
CA ALA A 53 -12.33 -11.54 7.57
C ALA A 53 -12.87 -11.12 6.20
N LEU A 54 -12.19 -11.51 5.12
CA LEU A 54 -12.63 -11.21 3.76
C LEU A 54 -14.00 -11.83 3.45
N ALA A 55 -14.28 -13.03 3.95
CA ALA A 55 -15.61 -13.65 3.82
C ALA A 55 -16.69 -12.80 4.52
N LYS A 56 -16.42 -12.29 5.72
CA LYS A 56 -17.34 -11.40 6.43
C LYS A 56 -17.55 -10.06 5.75
N VAL A 57 -16.51 -9.51 5.13
CA VAL A 57 -16.64 -8.27 4.34
C VAL A 57 -17.54 -8.51 3.12
N ARG A 58 -17.45 -9.68 2.46
CA ARG A 58 -18.33 -10.02 1.35
C ARG A 58 -19.80 -10.13 1.76
N GLU A 59 -20.10 -10.55 3.01
CA GLU A 59 -21.46 -10.50 3.55
C GLU A 59 -21.98 -9.05 3.65
N ALA A 60 -21.13 -8.12 4.12
CA ALA A 60 -21.49 -6.71 4.15
C ALA A 60 -21.64 -6.10 2.75
N GLU A 61 -20.79 -6.49 1.81
CA GLU A 61 -20.81 -6.03 0.41
C GLU A 61 -22.09 -6.48 -0.32
N ALA A 62 -22.64 -7.64 0.04
CA ALA A 62 -23.85 -8.20 -0.56
C ALA A 62 -25.14 -7.52 -0.08
N VAL A 63 -25.07 -6.64 0.92
CA VAL A 63 -26.26 -5.89 1.38
C VAL A 63 -26.72 -4.92 0.30
N SER A 64 -27.98 -5.03 -0.10
CA SER A 64 -28.53 -4.20 -1.15
C SER A 64 -28.60 -2.73 -0.77
N GLY A 65 -28.36 -1.83 -1.75
CA GLY A 65 -28.54 -0.40 -1.59
C GLY A 65 -27.59 0.21 -0.56
N LEU A 66 -26.32 -0.19 -0.57
CA LEU A 66 -25.28 0.48 0.23
C LEU A 66 -25.25 1.97 -0.05
N THR A 67 -25.25 2.78 1.00
CA THR A 67 -24.98 4.21 0.85
C THR A 67 -23.52 4.44 0.41
N PRO A 68 -23.20 5.61 -0.17
CA PRO A 68 -21.80 5.92 -0.52
C PRO A 68 -20.83 5.80 0.66
N ALA A 69 -21.28 6.14 1.88
CA ALA A 69 -20.48 6.03 3.10
C ALA A 69 -20.28 4.57 3.53
N GLU A 70 -21.34 3.76 3.48
CA GLU A 70 -21.26 2.32 3.74
C GLU A 70 -20.34 1.62 2.72
N ALA A 71 -20.50 1.91 1.42
CA ALA A 71 -19.66 1.36 0.37
C ALA A 71 -18.18 1.72 0.57
N LEU A 72 -17.87 2.95 1.01
CA LEU A 72 -16.50 3.35 1.33
C LEU A 72 -15.96 2.55 2.52
N THR A 73 -16.74 2.39 3.57
CA THR A 73 -16.36 1.61 4.76
C THR A 73 -16.14 0.13 4.43
N VAL A 74 -17.04 -0.45 3.64
CA VAL A 74 -16.92 -1.85 3.13
C VAL A 74 -15.63 -2.01 2.32
N ASN A 75 -15.35 -1.09 1.39
CA ASN A 75 -14.14 -1.18 0.55
C ASN A 75 -12.85 -1.00 1.38
N ARG A 76 -12.83 -0.12 2.37
CA ARG A 76 -11.68 0.01 3.29
C ARG A 76 -11.42 -1.29 4.04
N MET A 77 -12.46 -1.91 4.58
CA MET A 77 -12.34 -3.19 5.28
C MET A 77 -11.95 -4.32 4.31
N LYS A 78 -12.49 -4.30 3.07
CA LYS A 78 -12.15 -5.25 2.00
C LYS A 78 -10.67 -5.18 1.63
N ALA A 79 -10.13 -3.98 1.44
CA ALA A 79 -8.72 -3.79 1.16
C ALA A 79 -7.83 -4.39 2.25
N ALA A 80 -8.12 -4.08 3.53
CA ALA A 80 -7.37 -4.61 4.65
C ALA A 80 -7.47 -6.15 4.77
N ALA A 81 -8.67 -6.70 4.62
CA ALA A 81 -8.91 -8.14 4.71
C ALA A 81 -8.27 -8.90 3.54
N ALA A 82 -8.35 -8.35 2.33
CA ALA A 82 -7.76 -8.94 1.13
C ALA A 82 -6.23 -8.94 1.20
N GLN A 83 -5.60 -7.84 1.64
CA GLN A 83 -4.16 -7.79 1.89
C GLN A 83 -3.72 -8.84 2.91
N ARG A 84 -4.46 -8.99 4.01
CA ARG A 84 -4.16 -9.98 5.04
C ARG A 84 -4.40 -11.41 4.57
N ALA A 85 -5.34 -11.61 3.64
CA ALA A 85 -5.63 -12.91 3.03
C ALA A 85 -4.63 -13.29 1.90
N GLY A 86 -3.85 -12.34 1.39
CA GLY A 86 -3.02 -12.50 0.20
C GLY A 86 -3.85 -12.47 -1.11
N ASP A 87 -5.08 -11.98 -1.07
CA ASP A 87 -5.94 -11.82 -2.25
C ASP A 87 -5.66 -10.47 -2.92
N ASN A 88 -4.60 -10.44 -3.74
CA ASN A 88 -4.14 -9.22 -4.41
C ASN A 88 -5.19 -8.60 -5.33
N ALA A 89 -5.97 -9.42 -6.02
CA ALA A 89 -7.00 -8.93 -6.94
C ALA A 89 -8.12 -8.20 -6.17
N ALA A 90 -8.59 -8.79 -5.07
CA ALA A 90 -9.59 -8.15 -4.23
C ALA A 90 -9.06 -6.89 -3.53
N ALA A 91 -7.78 -6.87 -3.15
CA ALA A 91 -7.12 -5.69 -2.57
C ALA A 91 -7.05 -4.54 -3.58
N ILE A 92 -6.59 -4.79 -4.80
CA ILE A 92 -6.52 -3.79 -5.87
C ILE A 92 -7.91 -3.22 -6.15
N ALA A 93 -8.91 -4.07 -6.41
CA ALA A 93 -10.26 -3.62 -6.71
C ALA A 93 -10.86 -2.73 -5.60
N ALA A 94 -10.62 -3.08 -4.34
CA ALA A 94 -11.10 -2.29 -3.21
C ALA A 94 -10.37 -0.95 -3.10
N LEU A 95 -9.05 -0.92 -3.27
CA LEU A 95 -8.25 0.31 -3.24
C LEU A 95 -8.59 1.26 -4.39
N GLU A 96 -8.81 0.73 -5.60
CA GLU A 96 -9.25 1.52 -6.77
C GLU A 96 -10.62 2.17 -6.53
N ALA A 97 -11.53 1.47 -5.85
CA ALA A 97 -12.85 2.01 -5.48
C ALA A 97 -12.76 3.12 -4.41
N ILE A 98 -11.74 3.09 -3.55
CA ILE A 98 -11.49 4.10 -2.51
C ILE A 98 -10.78 5.33 -3.09
N TYR A 99 -9.80 5.14 -3.96
CA TYR A 99 -8.88 6.17 -4.45
C TYR A 99 -9.57 7.47 -4.89
N PRO A 100 -10.62 7.45 -5.75
CA PRO A 100 -11.28 8.68 -6.20
C PRO A 100 -12.11 9.39 -5.11
N ARG A 101 -12.27 8.76 -3.95
CA ARG A 101 -13.06 9.28 -2.82
C ARG A 101 -12.18 9.84 -1.70
N THR A 102 -10.89 9.91 -1.92
CA THR A 102 -9.88 10.41 -0.98
C THR A 102 -9.09 11.54 -1.60
N SER A 103 -8.36 12.29 -0.80
CA SER A 103 -7.54 13.41 -1.24
C SER A 103 -6.32 13.57 -0.33
N GLY A 104 -5.36 14.37 -0.78
CA GLY A 104 -4.15 14.68 -0.01
C GLY A 104 -3.33 13.45 0.35
N THR A 105 -2.80 13.42 1.56
CA THR A 105 -1.92 12.34 2.04
C THR A 105 -2.60 10.96 2.00
N GLU A 106 -3.89 10.88 2.33
CA GLU A 106 -4.63 9.61 2.27
C GLU A 106 -4.66 9.05 0.84
N GLN A 107 -4.95 9.90 -0.13
CA GLN A 107 -4.96 9.49 -1.54
C GLN A 107 -3.59 8.99 -2.00
N ASN A 108 -2.52 9.67 -1.58
CA ASN A 108 -1.15 9.24 -1.89
C ASN A 108 -0.80 7.90 -1.24
N GLN A 109 -1.24 7.65 -0.01
CA GLN A 109 -1.06 6.37 0.67
C GLN A 109 -1.81 5.23 -0.02
N ILE A 110 -3.03 5.49 -0.52
CA ILE A 110 -3.78 4.49 -1.30
C ILE A 110 -3.09 4.21 -2.64
N ALA A 111 -2.57 5.23 -3.32
CA ALA A 111 -1.78 5.04 -4.53
C ALA A 111 -0.49 4.24 -4.27
N GLU A 112 0.19 4.46 -3.13
CA GLU A 112 1.33 3.64 -2.70
C GLU A 112 0.95 2.18 -2.48
N GLN A 113 -0.20 1.92 -1.83
CA GLN A 113 -0.69 0.54 -1.63
C GLN A 113 -1.04 -0.13 -2.97
N LEU A 114 -1.64 0.60 -3.91
CA LEU A 114 -1.90 0.10 -5.27
C LEU A 114 -0.61 -0.21 -6.01
N ALA A 115 0.39 0.67 -5.95
CA ALA A 115 1.70 0.43 -6.53
C ALA A 115 2.34 -0.84 -5.95
N SER A 116 2.27 -1.02 -4.63
CA SER A 116 2.79 -2.20 -3.94
C SER A 116 2.07 -3.49 -4.36
N ALA A 117 0.73 -3.45 -4.45
CA ALA A 117 -0.06 -4.60 -4.85
C ALA A 117 0.20 -5.01 -6.31
N HIS A 118 0.33 -4.04 -7.22
CA HIS A 118 0.70 -4.31 -8.61
C HIS A 118 2.11 -4.88 -8.74
N ALA A 119 3.08 -4.35 -7.99
CA ALA A 119 4.45 -4.88 -7.98
C ALA A 119 4.51 -6.33 -7.47
N GLN A 120 3.75 -6.66 -6.42
CA GLN A 120 3.61 -8.05 -5.93
C GLN A 120 2.99 -8.98 -6.98
N GLY A 121 2.04 -8.48 -7.75
CA GLY A 121 1.45 -9.16 -8.90
C GLY A 121 2.35 -9.19 -10.14
N LYS A 122 3.58 -8.66 -10.07
CA LYS A 122 4.53 -8.53 -11.18
C LYS A 122 4.03 -7.66 -12.35
N ASN A 123 3.03 -6.84 -12.10
CA ASN A 123 2.56 -5.83 -13.06
C ASN A 123 3.35 -4.52 -12.84
N ASN A 124 4.62 -4.53 -13.26
CA ASN A 124 5.54 -3.42 -13.01
C ASN A 124 5.12 -2.12 -13.71
N ALA A 125 4.45 -2.20 -14.85
CA ALA A 125 3.95 -1.02 -15.55
C ALA A 125 2.88 -0.29 -14.71
N ALA A 126 1.85 -1.00 -14.27
CA ALA A 126 0.83 -0.42 -13.41
C ALA A 126 1.40 0.03 -12.05
N ALA A 127 2.37 -0.73 -11.49
CA ALA A 127 3.06 -0.34 -10.27
C ALA A 127 3.78 1.01 -10.41
N ALA A 128 4.46 1.25 -11.54
CA ALA A 128 5.14 2.52 -11.83
C ALA A 128 4.15 3.69 -11.98
N ASP A 129 3.03 3.47 -12.66
CA ASP A 129 1.99 4.49 -12.81
C ASP A 129 1.36 4.88 -11.46
N TRP A 130 1.07 3.90 -10.62
CA TRP A 130 0.55 4.16 -9.28
C TRP A 130 1.59 4.79 -8.35
N LEU A 131 2.86 4.40 -8.45
CA LEU A 131 3.94 5.03 -7.70
C LEU A 131 4.09 6.51 -8.06
N LYS A 132 4.01 6.85 -9.35
CA LYS A 132 4.01 8.24 -9.81
C LYS A 132 2.84 9.05 -9.23
N LYS A 133 1.65 8.45 -9.16
CA LYS A 133 0.50 9.08 -8.50
C LYS A 133 0.72 9.24 -6.98
N ALA A 134 1.31 8.25 -6.33
CA ALA A 134 1.63 8.32 -4.91
C ALA A 134 2.60 9.47 -4.60
N GLN A 135 3.62 9.67 -5.43
CA GLN A 135 4.63 10.72 -5.27
C GLN A 135 4.14 12.12 -5.69
N ALA A 136 2.92 12.24 -6.22
CA ALA A 136 2.35 13.53 -6.57
C ALA A 136 2.33 14.46 -5.34
N GLY A 137 2.63 15.74 -5.57
CA GLY A 137 2.67 16.73 -4.50
C GLY A 137 3.82 16.57 -3.49
N GLY A 138 4.85 15.78 -3.82
CA GLY A 138 6.04 15.61 -2.97
C GLY A 138 5.90 14.54 -1.88
N TYR A 139 4.85 13.71 -1.91
CA TYR A 139 4.73 12.61 -0.97
C TYR A 139 5.88 11.61 -1.12
N SER A 140 6.51 11.27 -0.01
CA SER A 140 7.62 10.31 0.05
C SER A 140 7.54 9.51 1.34
N SER A 141 7.67 8.19 1.22
CA SER A 141 7.74 7.24 2.32
C SER A 141 8.90 6.27 2.11
N ALA A 142 9.23 5.46 3.10
CA ALA A 142 10.18 4.37 2.91
C ALA A 142 9.71 3.38 1.83
N THR A 143 8.40 3.09 1.79
CA THR A 143 7.80 2.18 0.81
C THR A 143 7.90 2.73 -0.61
N THR A 144 7.60 4.03 -0.83
CA THR A 144 7.73 4.62 -2.18
C THR A 144 9.17 4.58 -2.69
N LYS A 145 10.16 4.81 -1.82
CA LYS A 145 11.59 4.71 -2.17
C LYS A 145 12.01 3.28 -2.52
N GLN A 146 11.57 2.29 -1.72
CA GLN A 146 11.83 0.88 -1.99
C GLN A 146 11.19 0.41 -3.30
N LEU A 147 9.94 0.82 -3.57
CA LEU A 147 9.24 0.52 -4.82
C LEU A 147 9.93 1.16 -6.01
N GLN A 148 10.39 2.39 -5.89
CA GLN A 148 11.15 3.06 -6.95
C GLN A 148 12.42 2.29 -7.28
N ALA A 149 13.22 1.93 -6.28
CA ALA A 149 14.44 1.14 -6.48
C ALA A 149 14.14 -0.23 -7.12
N TYR A 150 13.07 -0.91 -6.66
CA TYR A 150 12.65 -2.19 -7.25
C TYR A 150 12.28 -2.06 -8.73
N LEU A 151 11.47 -1.03 -9.07
CA LEU A 151 10.99 -0.82 -10.45
C LEU A 151 12.13 -0.40 -11.38
N GLN A 152 13.07 0.41 -10.92
CA GLN A 152 14.28 0.76 -11.65
C GLN A 152 15.12 -0.48 -11.95
N GLY A 153 15.37 -1.33 -10.95
CA GLY A 153 16.07 -2.60 -11.15
C GLY A 153 15.35 -3.54 -12.11
N ALA A 154 14.03 -3.61 -12.02
CA ALA A 154 13.21 -4.45 -12.89
C ALA A 154 13.15 -3.94 -14.35
N SER A 155 13.31 -2.63 -14.57
CA SER A 155 13.38 -2.03 -15.91
C SER A 155 14.78 -2.07 -16.53
N GLY A 156 15.82 -2.39 -15.75
CA GLY A 156 17.22 -2.31 -16.18
C GLY A 156 17.73 -0.87 -16.36
N ASP A 157 17.08 0.09 -15.76
CA ASP A 157 17.50 1.50 -15.81
C ASP A 157 18.60 1.77 -14.77
N TYR A 158 19.81 1.27 -15.07
CA TYR A 158 20.98 1.44 -14.22
C TYR A 158 21.41 2.89 -14.05
N ASN A 159 21.16 3.77 -15.03
CA ASN A 159 21.47 5.19 -14.93
C ASN A 159 20.59 5.90 -13.89
N ALA A 160 19.30 5.57 -13.83
CA ALA A 160 18.41 6.11 -12.80
C ALA A 160 18.82 5.59 -11.41
N ILE A 161 19.18 4.31 -11.29
CA ILE A 161 19.68 3.74 -10.03
C ILE A 161 20.92 4.48 -9.55
N ALA A 162 21.92 4.65 -10.41
CA ALA A 162 23.17 5.35 -10.07
C ALA A 162 22.90 6.79 -9.62
N LYS A 163 22.04 7.51 -10.35
CA LYS A 163 21.68 8.90 -10.00
C LYS A 163 21.00 9.01 -8.64
N ASP A 164 20.01 8.16 -8.38
CA ASP A 164 19.26 8.18 -7.12
C ASP A 164 20.13 7.76 -5.94
N THR A 165 21.03 6.80 -6.14
CA THR A 165 22.00 6.36 -5.14
C THR A 165 23.01 7.48 -4.83
N ALA A 166 23.54 8.16 -5.85
CA ALA A 166 24.46 9.31 -5.64
C ALA A 166 23.77 10.44 -4.86
N ALA A 167 22.50 10.75 -5.18
CA ALA A 167 21.74 11.74 -4.44
C ALA A 167 21.50 11.36 -2.97
N ALA A 168 21.25 10.07 -2.68
CA ALA A 168 21.08 9.57 -1.32
C ALA A 168 22.39 9.68 -0.50
N VAL A 169 23.51 9.35 -1.11
CA VAL A 169 24.84 9.50 -0.49
C VAL A 169 25.14 10.98 -0.17
N ALA A 170 24.97 11.87 -1.15
CA ALA A 170 25.19 13.30 -0.95
C ALA A 170 24.30 13.88 0.16
N ALA A 171 23.03 13.54 0.19
CA ALA A 171 22.10 14.00 1.23
C ALA A 171 22.47 13.46 2.64
N ALA A 172 23.05 12.27 2.74
CA ALA A 172 23.54 11.75 4.01
C ALA A 172 24.79 12.52 4.48
N GLU A 173 25.71 12.80 3.58
CA GLU A 173 26.94 13.57 3.86
C GLU A 173 26.63 15.01 4.27
N GLU A 174 25.73 15.70 3.53
CA GLU A 174 25.27 17.06 3.89
C GLU A 174 24.62 17.11 5.27
N ALA A 175 23.93 16.05 5.66
CA ALA A 175 23.32 15.93 6.99
C ALA A 175 24.31 15.48 8.08
N GLY A 176 25.59 15.34 7.77
CA GLY A 176 26.61 14.85 8.70
C GLY A 176 26.40 13.39 9.14
N ARG A 177 25.68 12.61 8.37
CA ARG A 177 25.42 11.20 8.62
C ARG A 177 26.27 10.32 7.72
N LYS A 178 26.69 9.16 8.22
CA LYS A 178 27.36 8.17 7.38
C LYS A 178 26.35 7.64 6.34
N PRO A 179 26.70 7.64 5.03
CA PRO A 179 25.88 6.99 4.01
C PRO A 179 25.65 5.50 4.32
N ALA A 180 24.54 4.95 3.84
CA ALA A 180 24.28 3.54 3.98
C ALA A 180 25.30 2.72 3.18
N GLU A 181 25.79 1.62 3.75
CA GLU A 181 26.78 0.74 3.11
C GLU A 181 26.28 0.20 1.77
N ASP A 182 24.99 -0.17 1.71
CA ASP A 182 24.35 -0.63 0.47
C ASP A 182 24.36 0.43 -0.64
N ASP A 183 24.25 1.71 -0.30
CA ASP A 183 24.28 2.79 -1.28
C ASP A 183 25.72 3.00 -1.80
N LEU A 184 26.71 2.90 -0.92
CA LEU A 184 28.13 2.99 -1.32
C LEU A 184 28.54 1.80 -2.22
N LEU A 185 28.07 0.60 -1.93
CA LEU A 185 28.34 -0.57 -2.75
C LEU A 185 27.69 -0.46 -4.15
N ARG A 186 26.48 0.08 -4.24
CA ARG A 186 25.80 0.30 -5.53
C ARG A 186 26.44 1.35 -6.42
N LEU A 187 27.17 2.29 -5.85
CA LEU A 187 27.93 3.30 -6.62
C LEU A 187 29.27 2.75 -7.11
N ALA A 188 29.76 1.67 -6.50
CA ALA A 188 31.04 1.05 -6.87
C ALA A 188 30.93 0.02 -7.99
N ASP A 189 29.72 -0.47 -8.29
CA ASP A 189 29.41 -1.44 -9.36
C ASP A 189 29.06 -0.72 -10.67
#